data_df47afa19713569e6f125bbfe5775518
#
_entry.id   df47afa19713569e6f125bbfe5775518
#
_cell.length_a   1.000
_cell.length_b   1.000
_cell.length_c   1.000
_cell.angle_alpha   90.00
_cell.angle_beta   90.00
_cell.angle_gamma   90.00
#
_symmetry.space_group_name_H-M   'P 1'
#
loop_
_entity.id
_entity.type
_entity.pdbx_description
1 polymer ?
#
loop_
_entity_poly.entity_id
_entity_poly.type
_entity_poly.pdbx_seq_one_letter_code
_entity_poly.pdbx_strand_id
1 'polypeptide(L)'
;THAIEGAQLVLMDNSSCAGFAKQFDLPIMDVNQFLVERLVRSKLVHRYQRLALHIDCSTAKHCFNPEFMAILRLCAYEIVIPEGIKCCGFAGDKGFTTPELNASSLSGLAAQVSECEIGVTFNRSCQIGLNQHSGIKYISFIELILDCLKV
;
A
#
# COMPACT_ATOMS: atom_id res chain seq x y z
N THR A 1 5.58 15.20 21.44
CA THR A 1 6.40 16.19 20.68
C THR A 1 7.88 16.02 20.92
N HIS A 2 8.35 15.75 22.14
CA HIS A 2 9.78 15.59 22.45
C HIS A 2 10.51 14.52 21.62
N ALA A 3 9.84 13.46 21.22
CA ALA A 3 10.44 12.35 20.45
C ALA A 3 10.91 12.74 19.02
N ILE A 4 10.40 13.86 18.47
CA ILE A 4 10.74 14.33 17.11
C ILE A 4 11.40 15.71 17.12
N GLU A 5 11.71 16.24 18.31
CA GLU A 5 12.36 17.53 18.45
C GLU A 5 13.75 17.51 17.80
N GLY A 6 14.00 18.46 16.89
CA GLY A 6 15.24 18.53 16.11
C GLY A 6 15.31 17.60 14.88
N ALA A 7 14.31 16.76 14.63
CA ALA A 7 14.25 15.98 13.40
C ALA A 7 14.00 16.88 12.19
N GLN A 8 14.79 16.70 11.12
CA GLN A 8 14.56 17.41 9.84
C GLN A 8 13.38 16.81 9.06
N LEU A 9 13.16 15.50 9.20
CA LEU A 9 12.05 14.77 8.58
C LEU A 9 11.74 13.53 9.43
N VAL A 10 10.45 13.27 9.61
CA VAL A 10 9.95 12.04 10.26
C VAL A 10 9.15 11.24 9.24
N LEU A 11 9.56 10.01 9.00
CA LEU A 11 8.83 9.09 8.12
C LEU A 11 7.81 8.30 8.92
N MET A 12 6.58 8.26 8.42
CA MET A 12 5.48 7.47 8.98
C MET A 12 5.10 6.33 8.06
N ASP A 13 5.11 5.10 8.60
CA ASP A 13 4.68 3.89 7.90
C ASP A 13 3.18 3.62 8.09
N ASN A 14 2.37 4.67 7.97
CA ASN A 14 0.91 4.56 7.96
C ASN A 14 0.31 5.83 7.36
N SER A 15 -0.26 5.71 6.17
CA SER A 15 -0.81 6.84 5.42
C SER A 15 -1.93 7.58 6.17
N SER A 16 -2.73 6.88 6.97
CA SER A 16 -3.78 7.52 7.79
C SER A 16 -3.18 8.41 8.88
N CYS A 17 -2.14 7.93 9.57
CA CYS A 17 -1.45 8.68 10.60
C CYS A 17 -0.66 9.85 10.00
N ALA A 18 0.04 9.64 8.89
CA ALA A 18 0.77 10.68 8.17
C ALA A 18 -0.18 11.79 7.70
N GLY A 19 -1.34 11.42 7.13
CA GLY A 19 -2.37 12.37 6.71
C GLY A 19 -2.95 13.19 7.86
N PHE A 20 -3.17 12.56 9.01
CA PHE A 20 -3.62 13.27 10.23
C PHE A 20 -2.54 14.20 10.77
N ALA A 21 -1.29 13.75 10.80
CA ALA A 21 -0.17 14.51 11.36
C ALA A 21 0.15 15.79 10.57
N LYS A 22 -0.18 15.85 9.28
CA LYS A 22 -0.05 17.06 8.45
C LYS A 22 -0.82 18.29 9.00
N GLN A 23 -1.81 18.06 9.87
CA GLN A 23 -2.60 19.14 10.48
C GLN A 23 -1.80 19.91 11.57
N PHE A 24 -0.67 19.39 12.01
CA PHE A 24 0.11 19.92 13.14
C PHE A 24 1.40 20.65 12.73
N ASP A 25 1.57 20.93 11.44
CA ASP A 25 2.79 21.59 10.90
C ASP A 25 4.10 20.91 11.35
N LEU A 26 4.09 19.59 11.38
CA LEU A 26 5.23 18.76 11.72
C LEU A 26 5.95 18.29 10.45
N PRO A 27 7.29 18.10 10.48
CA PRO A 27 8.06 17.62 9.33
C PRO A 27 7.83 16.13 9.09
N ILE A 28 6.57 15.74 8.85
CA ILE A 28 6.14 14.35 8.70
C ILE A 28 5.78 14.06 7.25
N MET A 29 6.26 12.92 6.76
CA MET A 29 5.95 12.40 5.43
C MET A 29 5.58 10.92 5.51
N ASP A 30 4.64 10.50 4.68
CA ASP A 30 4.36 9.08 4.45
C ASP A 30 5.58 8.40 3.82
N VAL A 31 5.98 7.24 4.33
CA VAL A 31 7.16 6.53 3.85
C VAL A 31 7.03 6.09 2.38
N ASN A 32 5.83 5.74 1.94
CA ASN A 32 5.60 5.36 0.55
C ASN A 32 5.77 6.58 -0.39
N GLN A 33 5.28 7.75 0.03
CA GLN A 33 5.51 9.00 -0.69
C GLN A 33 7.00 9.33 -0.76
N PHE A 34 7.72 9.23 0.36
CA PHE A 34 9.17 9.46 0.41
C PHE A 34 9.92 8.53 -0.57
N LEU A 35 9.56 7.25 -0.61
CA LEU A 35 10.15 6.30 -1.55
C LEU A 35 9.90 6.71 -3.00
N VAL A 36 8.68 7.10 -3.35
CA VAL A 36 8.34 7.55 -4.70
C VAL A 36 9.18 8.74 -5.14
N GLU A 37 9.41 9.69 -4.24
CA GLU A 37 10.18 10.91 -4.52
C GLU A 37 11.69 10.68 -4.60
N ARG A 38 12.21 9.70 -3.85
CA ARG A 38 13.65 9.49 -3.67
C ARG A 38 14.22 8.26 -4.39
N LEU A 39 13.34 7.37 -4.86
CA LEU A 39 13.77 6.11 -5.48
C LEU A 39 14.46 6.34 -6.82
N VAL A 40 15.62 5.72 -6.98
CA VAL A 40 16.35 5.67 -8.26
C VAL A 40 15.71 4.59 -9.15
N ARG A 41 14.78 4.99 -10.00
CA ARG A 41 13.93 4.11 -10.81
C ARG A 41 14.71 3.17 -11.73
N SER A 42 15.89 3.59 -12.20
CA SER A 42 16.76 2.76 -13.04
C SER A 42 17.31 1.51 -12.33
N LYS A 43 17.18 1.43 -11.02
CA LYS A 43 17.53 0.24 -10.22
C LYS A 43 16.39 -0.75 -10.07
N LEU A 44 15.19 -0.46 -10.56
CA LEU A 44 14.06 -1.37 -10.53
C LEU A 44 14.07 -2.30 -11.73
N VAL A 45 13.58 -3.52 -11.53
CA VAL A 45 13.39 -4.53 -12.59
C VAL A 45 11.98 -5.10 -12.50
N HIS A 46 11.43 -5.50 -13.65
CA HIS A 46 10.19 -6.29 -13.68
C HIS A 46 10.45 -7.64 -13.00
N ARG A 47 9.80 -7.85 -11.88
CA ARG A 47 9.89 -9.09 -11.09
C ARG A 47 8.67 -9.97 -11.30
N TYR A 48 7.53 -9.37 -11.61
CA TYR A 48 6.23 -10.04 -11.67
C TYR A 48 5.58 -9.88 -13.04
N GLN A 49 4.86 -10.92 -13.49
CA GLN A 49 4.05 -10.84 -14.71
C GLN A 49 2.75 -10.09 -14.43
N ARG A 50 2.00 -10.52 -13.39
CA ARG A 50 0.74 -9.88 -12.97
C ARG A 50 0.76 -9.56 -11.48
N LEU A 51 0.46 -8.32 -11.15
CA LEU A 51 0.42 -7.80 -9.79
C LEU A 51 -0.96 -7.21 -9.51
N ALA A 52 -1.59 -7.66 -8.41
CA ALA A 52 -2.83 -7.07 -7.93
C ALA A 52 -2.54 -5.80 -7.10
N LEU A 53 -3.18 -4.68 -7.42
CA LEU A 53 -3.03 -3.42 -6.70
C LEU A 53 -4.28 -3.09 -5.90
N HIS A 54 -4.13 -2.97 -4.57
CA HIS A 54 -5.16 -2.39 -3.73
C HIS A 54 -4.72 -1.00 -3.24
N ILE A 55 -5.36 0.04 -3.76
CA ILE A 55 -5.15 1.42 -3.31
C ILE A 55 -6.06 1.63 -2.11
N ASP A 56 -5.49 1.60 -0.90
CA ASP A 56 -6.29 1.81 0.31
C ASP A 56 -6.84 3.24 0.40
N CYS A 57 -7.93 3.40 1.15
CA CYS A 57 -8.70 4.64 1.22
C CYS A 57 -7.88 5.85 1.72
N SER A 58 -6.92 5.64 2.61
CA SER A 58 -6.06 6.73 3.12
C SER A 58 -5.02 7.14 2.10
N THR A 59 -4.36 6.19 1.45
CA THR A 59 -3.39 6.47 0.39
C THR A 59 -4.05 7.16 -0.80
N ALA A 60 -5.22 6.68 -1.23
CA ALA A 60 -6.00 7.32 -2.30
C ALA A 60 -6.35 8.78 -1.99
N LYS A 61 -6.65 9.08 -0.72
CA LYS A 61 -7.04 10.43 -0.28
C LYS A 61 -5.85 11.39 -0.12
N HIS A 62 -4.70 10.89 0.33
CA HIS A 62 -3.64 11.76 0.85
C HIS A 62 -2.38 11.82 -0.01
N CYS A 63 -2.02 10.76 -0.72
CA CYS A 63 -0.72 10.71 -1.38
C CYS A 63 -0.65 9.97 -2.71
N PHE A 64 -1.67 9.17 -3.10
CA PHE A 64 -1.61 8.43 -4.35
C PHE A 64 -1.61 9.37 -5.56
N ASN A 65 -0.64 9.20 -6.43
CA ASN A 65 -0.46 10.01 -7.63
C ASN A 65 0.09 9.15 -8.80
N PRO A 66 0.20 9.68 -10.03
CA PRO A 66 0.71 8.94 -11.18
C PRO A 66 2.10 8.34 -11.00
N GLU A 67 2.93 8.93 -10.13
CA GLU A 67 4.30 8.46 -9.87
C GLU A 67 4.31 7.07 -9.20
N PHE A 68 3.34 6.77 -8.33
CA PHE A 68 3.15 5.43 -7.77
C PHE A 68 2.91 4.40 -8.88
N MET A 69 1.99 4.71 -9.80
CA MET A 69 1.72 3.82 -10.94
C MET A 69 2.93 3.64 -11.84
N ALA A 70 3.71 4.70 -12.05
CA ALA A 70 4.93 4.60 -12.84
C ALA A 70 5.95 3.63 -12.22
N ILE A 71 6.11 3.66 -10.88
CA ILE A 71 6.99 2.73 -10.16
C ILE A 71 6.45 1.30 -10.22
N LEU A 72 5.15 1.11 -9.98
CA LEU A 72 4.53 -0.22 -10.04
C LEU A 72 4.71 -0.88 -11.42
N ARG A 73 4.61 -0.09 -12.50
CA ARG A 73 4.87 -0.56 -13.88
C ARG A 73 6.32 -0.91 -14.16
N LEU A 74 7.27 -0.48 -13.33
CA LEU A 74 8.66 -0.96 -13.40
C LEU A 74 8.86 -2.27 -12.64
N CYS A 75 7.92 -2.65 -11.78
CA CYS A 75 7.98 -3.88 -10.99
C CYS A 75 7.18 -5.04 -11.60
N ALA A 76 6.15 -4.75 -12.40
CA ALA A 76 5.28 -5.75 -13.01
C ALA A 76 4.88 -5.35 -14.44
N TYR A 77 4.68 -6.35 -15.29
CA TYR A 77 4.23 -6.13 -16.68
C TYR A 77 2.75 -5.76 -16.75
N GLU A 78 1.94 -6.36 -15.91
CA GLU A 78 0.50 -6.08 -15.80
C GLU A 78 0.11 -5.75 -14.36
N ILE A 79 -0.74 -4.72 -14.20
CA ILE A 79 -1.28 -4.32 -12.90
C ILE A 79 -2.78 -4.47 -12.94
N VAL A 80 -3.31 -5.35 -12.10
CA VAL A 80 -4.74 -5.61 -11.92
C VAL A 80 -5.25 -4.78 -10.75
N ILE A 81 -6.19 -3.88 -10.99
CA ILE A 81 -6.89 -3.13 -9.96
C ILE A 81 -8.28 -3.73 -9.82
N PRO A 82 -8.60 -4.43 -8.69
CA PRO A 82 -9.89 -5.08 -8.53
C PRO A 82 -11.04 -4.08 -8.56
N GLU A 83 -12.05 -4.35 -9.36
CA GLU A 83 -13.24 -3.51 -9.48
C GLU A 83 -14.14 -3.65 -8.26
N GLY A 84 -14.71 -2.53 -7.82
CA GLY A 84 -15.64 -2.48 -6.68
C GLY A 84 -14.96 -2.58 -5.30
N ILE A 85 -13.69 -2.95 -5.21
CA ILE A 85 -12.94 -3.08 -3.95
C ILE A 85 -12.29 -1.75 -3.57
N LYS A 86 -13.08 -0.85 -2.99
CA LYS A 86 -12.60 0.51 -2.61
C LYS A 86 -11.98 0.59 -1.22
N CYS A 87 -12.34 -0.32 -0.34
CA CYS A 87 -11.88 -0.36 1.05
C CYS A 87 -11.67 -1.80 1.47
N CYS A 88 -10.61 -2.07 2.23
CA CYS A 88 -10.38 -3.41 2.76
C CYS A 88 -11.34 -3.78 3.91
N GLY A 89 -12.09 -2.83 4.45
CA GLY A 89 -13.01 -3.06 5.58
C GLY A 89 -12.33 -3.34 6.91
N PHE A 90 -11.00 -3.28 6.98
CA PHE A 90 -10.26 -3.62 8.20
C PHE A 90 -10.36 -2.52 9.27
N ALA A 91 -10.41 -1.24 8.87
CA ALA A 91 -10.67 -0.08 9.73
C ALA A 91 -9.87 -0.08 11.05
N GLY A 92 -8.55 -0.14 10.98
CA GLY A 92 -7.67 -0.18 12.15
C GLY A 92 -7.71 -1.53 12.87
N ASP A 93 -8.22 -1.57 14.09
CA ASP A 93 -8.38 -2.78 14.91
C ASP A 93 -9.70 -3.52 14.70
N LYS A 94 -10.67 -2.88 14.04
CA LYS A 94 -12.00 -3.47 13.81
C LYS A 94 -11.97 -4.75 12.99
N GLY A 95 -10.99 -4.93 12.12
CA GLY A 95 -10.79 -6.17 11.38
C GLY A 95 -10.54 -7.39 12.28
N PHE A 96 -10.08 -7.18 13.52
CA PHE A 96 -9.93 -8.24 14.52
C PHE A 96 -11.18 -8.47 15.37
N THR A 97 -11.97 -7.43 15.61
CA THR A 97 -13.16 -7.48 16.47
C THR A 97 -14.46 -7.70 15.69
N THR A 98 -14.49 -7.33 14.41
CA THR A 98 -15.66 -7.40 13.52
C THR A 98 -15.21 -7.88 12.12
N PRO A 99 -14.69 -9.13 12.01
CA PRO A 99 -14.08 -9.65 10.77
C PRO A 99 -15.07 -9.73 9.59
N GLU A 100 -16.36 -9.78 9.83
CA GLU A 100 -17.41 -9.76 8.82
C GLU A 100 -17.43 -8.48 7.98
N LEU A 101 -16.97 -7.35 8.51
CA LEU A 101 -16.82 -6.11 7.75
C LEU A 101 -15.74 -6.26 6.68
N ASN A 102 -14.61 -6.88 7.04
CA ASN A 102 -13.52 -7.16 6.14
C ASN A 102 -13.95 -8.18 5.07
N ALA A 103 -14.59 -9.28 5.48
CA ALA A 103 -15.10 -10.31 4.57
C ALA A 103 -16.11 -9.73 3.55
N SER A 104 -17.04 -8.89 4.02
CA SER A 104 -18.03 -8.23 3.15
C SER A 104 -17.37 -7.27 2.16
N SER A 105 -16.43 -6.43 2.62
CA SER A 105 -15.74 -5.44 1.79
C SER A 105 -14.87 -6.07 0.70
N LEU A 106 -14.33 -7.26 0.96
CA LEU A 106 -13.46 -8.01 0.04
C LEU A 106 -14.19 -9.15 -0.70
N SER A 107 -15.50 -9.17 -0.63
CA SER A 107 -16.32 -10.13 -1.38
C SER A 107 -16.02 -10.01 -2.88
N GLY A 108 -15.69 -11.14 -3.52
CA GLY A 108 -15.32 -11.19 -4.94
C GLY A 108 -13.87 -10.81 -5.26
N LEU A 109 -13.05 -10.40 -4.29
CA LEU A 109 -11.64 -10.08 -4.51
C LEU A 109 -10.87 -11.30 -5.06
N ALA A 110 -11.00 -12.46 -4.42
CA ALA A 110 -10.24 -13.66 -4.77
C ALA A 110 -10.42 -14.05 -6.25
N ALA A 111 -11.62 -13.96 -6.78
CA ALA A 111 -11.89 -14.28 -8.18
C ALA A 111 -11.19 -13.32 -9.16
N GLN A 112 -11.08 -12.03 -8.79
CA GLN A 112 -10.48 -11.00 -9.65
C GLN A 112 -8.96 -11.05 -9.67
N VAL A 113 -8.33 -11.56 -8.60
CA VAL A 113 -6.86 -11.57 -8.45
C VAL A 113 -6.25 -12.97 -8.53
N SER A 114 -7.04 -14.00 -8.83
CA SER A 114 -6.61 -15.40 -8.83
C SER A 114 -5.42 -15.71 -9.77
N GLU A 115 -5.26 -14.93 -10.82
CA GLU A 115 -4.14 -15.06 -11.77
C GLU A 115 -2.95 -14.14 -11.46
N CYS A 116 -3.03 -13.37 -10.39
CA CYS A 116 -1.92 -12.51 -9.97
C CYS A 116 -0.92 -13.30 -9.12
N GLU A 117 0.37 -13.09 -9.36
CA GLU A 117 1.44 -13.74 -8.60
C GLU A 117 1.54 -13.17 -7.18
N ILE A 118 1.21 -11.90 -7.04
CA ILE A 118 1.30 -11.17 -5.78
C ILE A 118 0.35 -9.98 -5.78
N GLY A 119 -0.07 -9.54 -4.59
CA GLY A 119 -0.77 -8.27 -4.40
C GLY A 119 0.07 -7.25 -3.65
N VAL A 120 -0.18 -5.97 -3.88
CA VAL A 120 0.46 -4.88 -3.16
C VAL A 120 -0.57 -3.91 -2.60
N THR A 121 -0.29 -3.39 -1.42
CA THR A 121 -1.05 -2.32 -0.76
C THR A 121 -0.10 -1.42 0.05
N PHE A 122 -0.60 -0.26 0.50
CA PHE A 122 0.24 0.75 1.16
C PHE A 122 0.02 0.80 2.68
N ASN A 123 -0.96 0.06 3.19
CA ASN A 123 -1.30 0.08 4.61
C ASN A 123 -1.27 -1.33 5.20
N ARG A 124 -0.60 -1.49 6.35
CA ARG A 124 -0.41 -2.79 7.01
C ARG A 124 -1.71 -3.46 7.43
N SER A 125 -2.68 -2.71 7.94
CA SER A 125 -3.97 -3.29 8.31
C SER A 125 -4.73 -3.82 7.08
N CYS A 126 -4.67 -3.10 5.95
CA CYS A 126 -5.23 -3.59 4.70
C CYS A 126 -4.51 -4.85 4.21
N GLN A 127 -3.18 -4.91 4.32
CA GLN A 127 -2.39 -6.09 3.95
C GLN A 127 -2.86 -7.34 4.71
N ILE A 128 -3.12 -7.21 6.02
CA ILE A 128 -3.64 -8.33 6.84
C ILE A 128 -4.97 -8.82 6.29
N GLY A 129 -5.93 -7.90 6.12
CA GLY A 129 -7.27 -8.26 5.65
C GLY A 129 -7.28 -8.83 4.22
N LEU A 130 -6.49 -8.25 3.31
CA LEU A 130 -6.35 -8.73 1.94
C LEU A 130 -5.76 -10.15 1.91
N ASN A 131 -4.76 -10.45 2.73
CA ASN A 131 -4.18 -11.79 2.83
C ASN A 131 -5.19 -12.86 3.31
N GLN A 132 -6.17 -12.46 4.12
CA GLN A 132 -7.20 -13.38 4.60
C GLN A 132 -8.24 -13.75 3.53
N HIS A 133 -8.49 -12.88 2.54
CA HIS A 133 -9.63 -13.00 1.63
C HIS A 133 -9.27 -13.07 0.13
N SER A 134 -8.01 -12.82 -0.25
CA SER A 134 -7.63 -12.75 -1.68
C SER A 134 -7.24 -14.10 -2.30
N GLY A 135 -6.79 -15.06 -1.49
CA GLY A 135 -6.19 -16.30 -1.98
C GLY A 135 -4.76 -16.16 -2.52
N ILE A 136 -4.22 -14.94 -2.61
CA ILE A 136 -2.83 -14.64 -2.97
C ILE A 136 -2.14 -13.88 -1.85
N LYS A 137 -0.80 -13.84 -1.87
CA LYS A 137 -0.04 -13.05 -0.90
C LYS A 137 -0.07 -11.57 -1.26
N TYR A 138 -0.54 -10.72 -0.35
CA TYR A 138 -0.35 -9.27 -0.42
C TYR A 138 0.86 -8.85 0.41
N ILE A 139 1.68 -7.97 -0.14
CA ILE A 139 2.83 -7.34 0.51
C ILE A 139 2.67 -5.83 0.58
N SER A 140 3.49 -5.17 1.40
CA SER A 140 3.55 -3.72 1.41
C SER A 140 4.27 -3.18 0.18
N PHE A 141 4.03 -1.91 -0.17
CA PHE A 141 4.74 -1.24 -1.25
C PHE A 141 6.27 -1.22 -1.02
N ILE A 142 6.70 -1.10 0.24
CA ILE A 142 8.12 -1.14 0.62
C ILE A 142 8.73 -2.52 0.29
N GLU A 143 8.04 -3.60 0.65
CA GLU A 143 8.47 -4.98 0.34
C GLU A 143 8.56 -5.19 -1.18
N LEU A 144 7.58 -4.70 -1.95
CA LEU A 144 7.63 -4.77 -3.42
C LEU A 144 8.87 -4.06 -3.98
N ILE A 145 9.17 -2.86 -3.50
CA ILE A 145 10.36 -2.12 -3.95
C ILE A 145 11.63 -2.89 -3.65
N LEU A 146 11.76 -3.47 -2.46
CA LEU A 146 12.92 -4.28 -2.08
C LEU A 146 13.08 -5.50 -2.99
N ASP A 147 11.98 -6.20 -3.30
CA ASP A 147 11.98 -7.36 -4.20
C ASP A 147 12.39 -7.00 -5.63
N CYS A 148 12.03 -5.80 -6.08
CA CYS A 148 12.30 -5.34 -7.45
C CYS A 148 13.62 -4.59 -7.61
N LEU A 149 14.36 -4.31 -6.54
CA LEU A 149 15.69 -3.69 -6.65
C LEU A 149 16.70 -4.65 -7.27
N LYS A 150 17.50 -4.14 -8.21
CA LYS A 150 18.72 -4.82 -8.65
C LYS A 150 19.71 -4.85 -7.50
N VAL A 151 20.09 -6.02 -7.07
CA VAL A 151 21.20 -6.28 -6.15
C VAL A 151 22.49 -6.30 -6.95
#